data_69619c910b3cc734ee40774429591ed4
#
_entry.id   69619c910b3cc734ee40774429591ed4
#
_cell.length_a   1.000
_cell.length_b   1.000
_cell.length_c   1.000
_cell.angle_alpha   90.00
_cell.angle_beta   90.00
_cell.angle_gamma   90.00
#
_symmetry.space_group_name_H-M   'P 1'
#
loop_
_entity.id
_entity.type
_entity.pdbx_description
1 polymer ?
#
loop_
_entity_poly.entity_id
_entity_poly.type
_entity_poly.pdbx_seq_one_letter_code
_entity_poly.pdbx_strand_id
1 'polypeptide(L)'
;MAGSGIEPSLSRRGFLGGALLAGGVGLMPRMAFAAPDAEALYPHLAALARDYVDGGKLAGMVSLIGLGDTQSLLTRGVLTLGDPRPVGIDSLYRAYSMTKPLTGMAAMMLIDEGKLTLDTPLSAILPKYARMQVQVTPDGSITDLRPAKTPITIRHLLTHTSGLGYSIIQKGPLKDAYEANGLVPAEVSRSPIPGLTVTKTLPSLAAFADKLADMPLVYEPGTTWSYSVGLDLMGRVIEVVSGQPFDRFLIDRIIGPCGMTSSGFQVAPQNAARLTTNYGVLNGKLVPIDPAATSIYLDPPAYPFGGAGLVTSPRDYDRFLRMLLGMGKLGNTRVMNAAAVQLGTSNLLPAGVTYEEGGFGAGGMVGLGEQAGTYGWSGAAGTVGFISYRSSLSAGLWVQYMPNFAYPLGKEFRSAVRTDVIAQFTKKAAA
;
A
#
# COMPACT_ATOMS: atom_id res chain seq x y z
N MET A 1 5.27 -68.86 -38.02
CA MET A 1 4.70 -69.82 -37.06
C MET A 1 3.94 -68.95 -36.07
N ALA A 2 2.67 -68.81 -36.20
CA ALA A 2 1.59 -69.56 -35.58
C ALA A 2 1.60 -69.26 -34.06
N GLY A 3 0.62 -68.80 -33.40
CA GLY A 3 -0.80 -68.66 -33.63
C GLY A 3 -1.40 -68.04 -32.39
N SER A 4 -2.47 -67.38 -32.64
CA SER A 4 -3.84 -67.56 -32.12
C SER A 4 -4.00 -67.28 -30.62
N GLY A 5 -4.77 -66.31 -30.19
CA GLY A 5 -6.18 -66.07 -30.45
C GLY A 5 -6.97 -66.47 -29.21
N ILE A 6 -7.79 -65.58 -28.73
CA ILE A 6 -9.23 -65.79 -28.42
C ILE A 6 -9.67 -64.79 -27.36
N GLU A 7 -10.49 -63.83 -27.75
CA GLU A 7 -11.56 -63.27 -26.89
C GLU A 7 -12.66 -64.36 -26.70
N PRO A 8 -13.48 -64.26 -25.67
CA PRO A 8 -14.86 -63.82 -25.87
C PRO A 8 -15.46 -62.96 -24.74
N SER A 9 -16.16 -61.91 -25.15
CA SER A 9 -17.61 -61.70 -25.17
C SER A 9 -18.38 -61.69 -23.83
N LEU A 10 -18.90 -60.51 -23.54
CA LEU A 10 -20.22 -60.12 -23.00
C LEU A 10 -21.12 -61.14 -22.26
N SER A 11 -21.46 -60.78 -21.04
CA SER A 11 -22.84 -61.02 -20.57
C SER A 11 -23.28 -59.96 -19.57
N ARG A 12 -24.42 -59.32 -19.91
CA ARG A 12 -25.23 -58.46 -19.06
C ARG A 12 -26.05 -59.30 -18.07
N ARG A 13 -26.20 -58.72 -16.86
CA ARG A 13 -27.32 -58.84 -15.88
C ARG A 13 -26.87 -59.27 -14.49
N GLY A 14 -27.04 -58.35 -13.59
CA GLY A 14 -27.00 -58.57 -12.15
C GLY A 14 -27.32 -57.26 -11.44
N PHE A 15 -28.59 -57.05 -11.22
CA PHE A 15 -29.21 -55.89 -10.58
C PHE A 15 -29.15 -56.01 -9.06
N LEU A 16 -29.06 -54.86 -8.37
CA LEU A 16 -29.40 -54.55 -6.96
C LEU A 16 -28.32 -54.66 -5.88
N GLY A 17 -28.16 -53.54 -5.21
CA GLY A 17 -27.90 -53.45 -3.77
C GLY A 17 -26.55 -52.86 -3.40
N GLY A 18 -26.42 -51.56 -3.33
CA GLY A 18 -25.27 -50.92 -2.73
C GLY A 18 -25.59 -49.48 -2.29
N ALA A 19 -25.77 -49.32 -1.01
CA ALA A 19 -26.16 -48.10 -0.33
C ALA A 19 -25.35 -46.87 -0.73
N LEU A 20 -26.05 -45.79 -1.09
CA LEU A 20 -25.54 -44.42 -1.12
C LEU A 20 -25.06 -44.04 0.30
N LEU A 21 -23.78 -44.09 0.53
CA LEU A 21 -23.11 -43.29 1.57
C LEU A 21 -22.99 -41.88 1.03
N ALA A 22 -24.03 -41.07 1.22
CA ALA A 22 -23.94 -39.63 1.15
C ALA A 22 -22.96 -39.18 2.26
N GLY A 23 -21.72 -38.92 1.85
CA GLY A 23 -20.76 -38.19 2.69
C GLY A 23 -21.33 -36.81 2.97
N GLY A 24 -21.98 -36.67 4.11
CA GLY A 24 -22.38 -35.40 4.66
C GLY A 24 -21.10 -34.58 4.90
N VAL A 25 -20.86 -33.58 4.04
CA VAL A 25 -20.02 -32.46 4.40
C VAL A 25 -20.73 -31.80 5.58
N GLY A 26 -20.28 -32.14 6.77
CA GLY A 26 -20.74 -31.49 8.00
C GLY A 26 -20.46 -30.01 7.86
N LEU A 27 -21.49 -29.24 7.55
CA LEU A 27 -21.56 -27.82 7.84
C LEU A 27 -21.41 -27.73 9.37
N MET A 28 -20.15 -27.58 9.84
CA MET A 28 -19.94 -27.09 11.19
C MET A 28 -20.73 -25.80 11.29
N PRO A 29 -21.62 -25.66 12.27
CA PRO A 29 -22.28 -24.39 12.50
C PRO A 29 -21.14 -23.39 12.74
N ARG A 30 -21.00 -22.39 11.86
CA ARG A 30 -20.29 -21.18 12.20
C ARG A 30 -21.00 -20.67 13.43
N MET A 31 -20.39 -20.84 14.59
CA MET A 31 -20.79 -20.08 15.76
C MET A 31 -20.58 -18.61 15.36
N ALA A 32 -21.68 -17.96 15.00
CA ALA A 32 -21.77 -16.52 15.00
C ALA A 32 -21.67 -16.12 16.46
N PHE A 33 -20.44 -16.00 16.96
CA PHE A 33 -20.21 -15.14 18.11
C PHE A 33 -20.74 -13.79 17.63
N ALA A 34 -21.76 -13.27 18.30
CA ALA A 34 -22.16 -11.88 18.17
C ALA A 34 -20.85 -11.10 18.42
N ALA A 35 -20.26 -10.54 17.37
CA ALA A 35 -19.06 -9.75 17.53
C ALA A 35 -19.44 -8.64 18.51
N PRO A 36 -18.63 -8.39 19.57
CA PRO A 36 -18.92 -7.30 20.47
C PRO A 36 -19.16 -6.05 19.62
N ASP A 37 -20.18 -5.27 20.00
CA ASP A 37 -20.54 -4.06 19.26
C ASP A 37 -19.27 -3.21 19.06
N ALA A 38 -18.82 -3.12 17.82
CA ALA A 38 -17.56 -2.44 17.48
C ALA A 38 -17.63 -0.95 17.88
N GLU A 39 -18.81 -0.33 17.85
CA GLU A 39 -18.99 1.05 18.29
C GLU A 39 -18.83 1.17 19.81
N ALA A 40 -19.25 0.17 20.58
CA ALA A 40 -19.06 0.15 22.04
C ALA A 40 -17.60 -0.10 22.43
N LEU A 41 -16.85 -0.87 21.63
CA LEU A 41 -15.41 -1.11 21.84
C LEU A 41 -14.55 0.08 21.42
N TYR A 42 -14.98 0.83 20.38
CA TYR A 42 -14.24 1.93 19.79
C TYR A 42 -15.11 3.21 19.69
N PRO A 43 -15.57 3.76 20.83
CA PRO A 43 -16.52 4.87 20.84
C PRO A 43 -15.97 6.17 20.23
N HIS A 44 -14.66 6.44 20.36
CA HIS A 44 -14.03 7.61 19.74
C HIS A 44 -13.96 7.47 18.22
N LEU A 45 -13.67 6.25 17.72
CA LEU A 45 -13.72 5.98 16.27
C LEU A 45 -15.14 6.08 15.72
N ALA A 46 -16.14 5.60 16.47
CA ALA A 46 -17.54 5.69 16.07
C ALA A 46 -18.00 7.17 16.02
N ALA A 47 -17.59 7.97 17.00
CA ALA A 47 -17.83 9.42 16.99
C ALA A 47 -17.19 10.10 15.78
N LEU A 48 -15.92 9.79 15.52
CA LEU A 48 -15.20 10.31 14.37
C LEU A 48 -15.91 9.98 13.04
N ALA A 49 -16.38 8.73 12.87
CA ALA A 49 -17.12 8.32 11.68
C ALA A 49 -18.43 9.13 11.51
N ARG A 50 -19.16 9.38 12.60
CA ARG A 50 -20.36 10.22 12.58
C ARG A 50 -20.03 11.66 12.18
N ASP A 51 -19.03 12.26 12.81
CA ASP A 51 -18.66 13.67 12.57
C ASP A 51 -18.24 13.92 11.12
N TYR A 52 -17.57 12.95 10.50
CA TYR A 52 -17.09 13.10 9.14
C TYR A 52 -18.10 12.70 8.07
N VAL A 53 -18.82 11.62 8.26
CA VAL A 53 -19.73 11.10 7.24
C VAL A 53 -21.10 11.78 7.33
N ASP A 54 -21.73 11.85 8.52
CA ASP A 54 -23.02 12.51 8.68
C ASP A 54 -22.89 14.02 8.56
N GLY A 55 -21.72 14.55 8.91
CA GLY A 55 -21.36 15.96 8.68
C GLY A 55 -21.08 16.31 7.21
N GLY A 56 -21.20 15.34 6.27
CA GLY A 56 -21.06 15.57 4.83
C GLY A 56 -19.62 15.81 4.34
N LYS A 57 -18.61 15.58 5.17
CA LYS A 57 -17.19 15.75 4.82
C LYS A 57 -16.63 14.57 4.04
N LEU A 58 -17.23 13.38 4.16
CA LEU A 58 -16.85 12.14 3.49
C LEU A 58 -18.09 11.43 2.93
N ALA A 59 -17.94 10.74 1.80
CA ALA A 59 -18.99 9.86 1.27
C ALA A 59 -19.14 8.60 2.11
N GLY A 60 -18.03 8.05 2.61
CA GLY A 60 -18.01 6.86 3.45
C GLY A 60 -16.66 6.69 4.15
N MET A 61 -16.70 5.96 5.25
CA MET A 61 -15.54 5.63 6.08
C MET A 61 -15.62 4.18 6.54
N VAL A 62 -14.52 3.47 6.42
CA VAL A 62 -14.32 2.13 6.99
C VAL A 62 -13.11 2.18 7.90
N SER A 63 -13.27 1.70 9.14
CA SER A 63 -12.17 1.45 10.06
C SER A 63 -12.11 -0.03 10.40
N LEU A 64 -10.98 -0.67 10.15
CA LEU A 64 -10.74 -2.07 10.50
C LEU A 64 -9.61 -2.13 11.50
N ILE A 65 -9.92 -2.63 12.70
CA ILE A 65 -8.99 -2.71 13.83
C ILE A 65 -8.80 -4.16 14.22
N GLY A 66 -7.57 -4.66 14.18
CA GLY A 66 -7.17 -5.92 14.72
C GLY A 66 -6.44 -5.71 16.06
N LEU A 67 -6.90 -6.30 17.16
CA LEU A 67 -6.26 -6.24 18.47
C LEU A 67 -6.09 -7.66 19.03
N GLY A 68 -4.86 -8.16 19.04
CA GLY A 68 -4.60 -9.57 19.24
C GLY A 68 -5.30 -10.43 18.18
N ASP A 69 -6.12 -11.40 18.63
CA ASP A 69 -6.86 -12.29 17.73
C ASP A 69 -8.23 -11.75 17.30
N THR A 70 -8.64 -10.59 17.82
CA THR A 70 -9.96 -10.01 17.52
C THR A 70 -9.87 -9.00 16.39
N GLN A 71 -10.92 -8.92 15.57
CA GLN A 71 -11.10 -7.87 14.56
C GLN A 71 -12.41 -7.14 14.81
N SER A 72 -12.37 -5.82 14.71
CA SER A 72 -13.53 -4.94 14.80
C SER A 72 -13.63 -4.11 13.54
N LEU A 73 -14.82 -4.08 12.95
CA LEU A 73 -15.13 -3.34 11.73
C LEU A 73 -16.16 -2.26 12.07
N LEU A 74 -15.82 -1.01 11.78
CA LEU A 74 -16.73 0.12 11.81
C LEU A 74 -16.91 0.64 10.40
N THR A 75 -18.16 0.78 9.95
CA THR A 75 -18.49 1.25 8.61
C THR A 75 -19.57 2.32 8.70
N ARG A 76 -19.42 3.37 7.89
CA ARG A 76 -20.44 4.43 7.78
C ARG A 76 -20.40 5.04 6.39
N GLY A 77 -21.59 5.33 5.83
CA GLY A 77 -21.74 5.96 4.51
C GLY A 77 -21.69 5.00 3.34
N VAL A 78 -21.44 5.53 2.15
CA VAL A 78 -21.65 4.87 0.86
C VAL A 78 -20.39 4.88 -0.01
N LEU A 79 -20.37 4.00 -1.03
CA LEU A 79 -19.27 3.93 -2.01
C LEU A 79 -19.15 5.21 -2.84
N THR A 80 -20.30 5.80 -3.17
CA THR A 80 -20.41 6.98 -4.02
C THR A 80 -21.62 7.81 -3.55
N LEU A 81 -21.49 9.12 -3.42
CA LEU A 81 -22.62 9.98 -3.08
C LEU A 81 -23.72 9.85 -4.15
N GLY A 82 -24.96 9.70 -3.70
CA GLY A 82 -26.10 9.45 -4.56
C GLY A 82 -26.34 7.97 -4.90
N ASP A 83 -25.46 7.06 -4.51
CA ASP A 83 -25.62 5.61 -4.63
C ASP A 83 -25.91 5.03 -3.22
N PRO A 84 -26.96 4.22 -3.02
CA PRO A 84 -27.30 3.70 -1.69
C PRO A 84 -26.38 2.57 -1.20
N ARG A 85 -25.46 2.06 -2.04
CA ARG A 85 -24.58 0.95 -1.67
C ARG A 85 -23.61 1.35 -0.56
N PRO A 86 -23.67 0.66 0.61
CA PRO A 86 -22.80 1.01 1.74
C PRO A 86 -21.36 0.65 1.47
N VAL A 87 -20.45 1.36 2.12
CA VAL A 87 -19.04 0.93 2.24
C VAL A 87 -18.93 -0.27 3.17
N GLY A 88 -17.92 -1.12 2.94
CA GLY A 88 -17.67 -2.31 3.76
C GLY A 88 -16.25 -2.80 3.66
N ILE A 89 -15.98 -3.92 4.34
CA ILE A 89 -14.65 -4.51 4.44
C ILE A 89 -14.05 -4.91 3.09
N ASP A 90 -14.89 -5.15 2.09
CA ASP A 90 -14.50 -5.57 0.74
C ASP A 90 -14.62 -4.42 -0.28
N SER A 91 -15.00 -3.23 0.11
CA SER A 91 -14.97 -2.04 -0.75
C SER A 91 -13.55 -1.75 -1.23
N LEU A 92 -13.41 -1.30 -2.48
CA LEU A 92 -12.11 -1.05 -3.08
C LEU A 92 -11.74 0.42 -3.00
N TYR A 93 -10.50 0.65 -2.61
CA TYR A 93 -9.91 1.97 -2.39
C TYR A 93 -8.59 2.09 -3.15
N ARG A 94 -8.32 3.28 -3.67
CA ARG A 94 -7.01 3.65 -4.17
C ARG A 94 -6.12 3.88 -2.96
N ALA A 95 -5.14 3.00 -2.76
CA ALA A 95 -4.26 3.04 -1.59
C ALA A 95 -3.24 4.18 -1.67
N TYR A 96 -2.97 4.66 -2.90
CA TYR A 96 -1.90 5.63 -3.16
C TYR A 96 -0.63 5.27 -2.39
N SER A 97 -0.10 6.18 -1.58
CA SER A 97 1.19 5.97 -0.91
C SER A 97 1.24 4.82 0.09
N MET A 98 0.09 4.22 0.46
CA MET A 98 0.09 2.94 1.18
C MET A 98 0.63 1.77 0.31
N THR A 99 0.89 1.97 -0.97
CA THR A 99 1.66 1.06 -1.83
C THR A 99 3.12 0.92 -1.35
N LYS A 100 3.72 2.01 -0.83
CA LYS A 100 5.13 2.07 -0.47
C LYS A 100 5.59 1.00 0.52
N PRO A 101 4.86 0.68 1.61
CA PRO A 101 5.20 -0.44 2.49
C PRO A 101 5.30 -1.79 1.78
N LEU A 102 4.41 -2.08 0.81
CA LEU A 102 4.49 -3.33 0.05
C LEU A 102 5.75 -3.37 -0.83
N THR A 103 6.03 -2.27 -1.53
CA THR A 103 7.26 -2.11 -2.35
C THR A 103 8.51 -2.22 -1.48
N GLY A 104 8.48 -1.59 -0.30
CA GLY A 104 9.57 -1.68 0.67
C GLY A 104 9.81 -3.11 1.15
N MET A 105 8.74 -3.84 1.51
CA MET A 105 8.86 -5.23 1.94
C MET A 105 9.30 -6.17 0.80
N ALA A 106 8.92 -5.89 -0.45
CA ALA A 106 9.44 -6.61 -1.62
C ALA A 106 10.97 -6.43 -1.76
N ALA A 107 11.49 -5.22 -1.55
CA ALA A 107 12.93 -4.97 -1.51
C ALA A 107 13.59 -5.71 -0.33
N MET A 108 12.95 -5.76 0.85
CA MET A 108 13.45 -6.53 2.00
C MET A 108 13.56 -8.03 1.70
N MET A 109 12.65 -8.60 0.91
CA MET A 109 12.76 -10.01 0.46
C MET A 109 14.03 -10.22 -0.39
N LEU A 110 14.33 -9.32 -1.31
CA LEU A 110 15.54 -9.41 -2.14
C LEU A 110 16.82 -9.21 -1.33
N ILE A 111 16.77 -8.41 -0.27
CA ILE A 111 17.88 -8.23 0.67
C ILE A 111 18.09 -9.52 1.48
N ASP A 112 17.02 -10.13 1.97
CA ASP A 112 17.05 -11.38 2.72
C ASP A 112 17.57 -12.56 1.87
N GLU A 113 17.29 -12.53 0.56
CA GLU A 113 17.83 -13.48 -0.43
C GLU A 113 19.31 -13.23 -0.81
N GLY A 114 19.93 -12.19 -0.24
CA GLY A 114 21.31 -11.82 -0.56
C GLY A 114 21.52 -11.22 -1.95
N LYS A 115 20.45 -10.88 -2.68
CA LYS A 115 20.51 -10.25 -4.01
C LYS A 115 20.81 -8.77 -3.96
N LEU A 116 20.50 -8.13 -2.83
CA LEU A 116 20.73 -6.73 -2.52
C LEU A 116 21.26 -6.58 -1.09
N THR A 117 21.84 -5.42 -0.81
CA THR A 117 22.03 -4.92 0.56
C THR A 117 21.44 -3.52 0.66
N LEU A 118 21.21 -3.02 1.87
CA LEU A 118 20.78 -1.63 2.05
C LEU A 118 21.78 -0.64 1.44
N ASP A 119 23.06 -0.98 1.44
CA ASP A 119 24.14 -0.10 1.01
C ASP A 119 24.61 -0.40 -0.44
N THR A 120 23.93 -1.31 -1.15
CA THR A 120 24.17 -1.54 -2.57
C THR A 120 23.98 -0.23 -3.34
N PRO A 121 24.99 0.26 -4.09
CA PRO A 121 24.87 1.45 -4.91
C PRO A 121 23.82 1.23 -6.02
N LEU A 122 22.92 2.19 -6.20
CA LEU A 122 21.91 2.12 -7.26
C LEU A 122 22.53 1.95 -8.65
N SER A 123 23.68 2.57 -8.87
CA SER A 123 24.42 2.47 -10.14
C SER A 123 24.93 1.07 -10.50
N ALA A 124 25.05 0.19 -9.52
CA ALA A 124 25.37 -1.24 -9.80
C ALA A 124 24.22 -1.98 -10.48
N ILE A 125 22.99 -1.47 -10.36
CA ILE A 125 21.76 -2.04 -10.90
C ILE A 125 21.26 -1.22 -12.10
N LEU A 126 21.29 0.10 -11.96
CA LEU A 126 20.87 1.10 -12.95
C LEU A 126 22.04 2.02 -13.27
N PRO A 127 22.89 1.69 -14.27
CA PRO A 127 24.18 2.38 -14.53
C PRO A 127 24.07 3.89 -14.80
N LYS A 128 22.93 4.37 -15.30
CA LYS A 128 22.69 5.81 -15.51
C LYS A 128 22.80 6.64 -14.24
N TYR A 129 22.62 6.05 -13.07
CA TYR A 129 22.72 6.73 -11.77
C TYR A 129 24.15 6.87 -11.23
N ALA A 130 25.18 6.51 -12.02
CA ALA A 130 26.57 6.57 -11.59
C ALA A 130 27.12 8.01 -11.47
N ARG A 131 26.55 8.98 -12.18
CA ARG A 131 27.06 10.36 -12.24
C ARG A 131 25.96 11.40 -12.03
N MET A 132 25.26 11.28 -10.91
CA MET A 132 24.19 12.21 -10.59
C MET A 132 24.71 13.63 -10.31
N GLN A 133 23.91 14.61 -10.67
CA GLN A 133 24.15 16.01 -10.36
C GLN A 133 23.17 16.46 -9.28
N VAL A 134 23.60 17.36 -8.40
CA VAL A 134 22.80 17.92 -7.31
C VAL A 134 22.63 19.40 -7.53
N GLN A 135 21.43 19.93 -7.35
CA GLN A 135 21.19 21.39 -7.39
C GLN A 135 22.05 22.09 -6.34
N VAL A 136 22.69 23.22 -6.74
CA VAL A 136 23.45 24.06 -5.80
C VAL A 136 22.50 24.66 -4.75
N THR A 137 21.31 25.09 -5.19
CA THR A 137 20.24 25.57 -4.32
C THR A 137 19.02 24.68 -4.51
N PRO A 138 18.50 24.01 -3.48
CA PRO A 138 17.28 23.21 -3.55
C PRO A 138 16.11 24.03 -4.13
N ASP A 139 15.36 23.41 -5.05
CA ASP A 139 14.26 24.04 -5.81
C ASP A 139 14.67 25.26 -6.67
N GLY A 140 15.98 25.51 -6.81
CA GLY A 140 16.54 26.57 -7.65
C GLY A 140 16.68 26.14 -9.12
N SER A 141 17.73 26.67 -9.77
CA SER A 141 18.01 26.33 -11.17
C SER A 141 18.28 24.85 -11.38
N ILE A 142 17.77 24.28 -12.48
CA ILE A 142 18.09 22.91 -12.92
C ILE A 142 19.37 22.83 -13.75
N THR A 143 20.05 23.95 -13.96
CA THR A 143 21.34 24.04 -14.69
C THR A 143 22.49 24.48 -13.80
N ASP A 144 22.23 25.06 -12.63
CA ASP A 144 23.24 25.35 -11.61
C ASP A 144 23.42 24.13 -10.71
N LEU A 145 24.35 23.26 -11.11
CA LEU A 145 24.49 21.91 -10.60
C LEU A 145 25.95 21.67 -10.17
N ARG A 146 26.10 20.75 -9.24
CA ARG A 146 27.40 20.17 -8.85
C ARG A 146 27.32 18.64 -8.87
N PRO A 147 28.42 17.93 -9.08
CA PRO A 147 28.45 16.48 -8.96
C PRO A 147 28.01 16.03 -7.55
N ALA A 148 27.22 14.96 -7.49
CA ALA A 148 26.94 14.27 -6.22
C ALA A 148 28.24 13.67 -5.66
N LYS A 149 28.46 13.82 -4.36
CA LYS A 149 29.65 13.28 -3.66
C LYS A 149 29.40 11.84 -3.19
N THR A 150 28.14 11.52 -2.93
CA THR A 150 27.70 10.23 -2.39
C THR A 150 26.83 9.51 -3.42
N PRO A 151 27.06 8.22 -3.71
CA PRO A 151 26.15 7.46 -4.57
C PRO A 151 24.80 7.25 -3.89
N ILE A 152 23.72 7.22 -4.69
CA ILE A 152 22.43 6.75 -4.20
C ILE A 152 22.54 5.26 -3.87
N THR A 153 21.99 4.82 -2.75
CA THR A 153 21.92 3.42 -2.33
C THR A 153 20.47 2.95 -2.21
N ILE A 154 20.26 1.65 -2.07
CA ILE A 154 18.95 1.04 -1.81
C ILE A 154 18.32 1.63 -0.53
N ARG A 155 19.09 1.82 0.53
CA ARG A 155 18.67 2.50 1.76
C ARG A 155 18.06 3.87 1.47
N HIS A 156 18.74 4.65 0.65
CA HIS A 156 18.30 6.01 0.31
C HIS A 156 16.96 6.02 -0.44
N LEU A 157 16.71 5.06 -1.32
CA LEU A 157 15.41 4.93 -2.00
C LEU A 157 14.29 4.57 -1.03
N LEU A 158 14.53 3.59 -0.16
CA LEU A 158 13.58 3.09 0.82
C LEU A 158 13.18 4.13 1.87
N THR A 159 14.08 5.04 2.19
CA THR A 159 13.91 6.02 3.29
C THR A 159 13.70 7.46 2.83
N HIS A 160 13.50 7.72 1.53
CA HIS A 160 13.36 9.07 0.98
C HIS A 160 14.55 10.00 1.29
N THR A 161 15.76 9.44 1.29
CA THR A 161 17.00 10.19 1.50
C THR A 161 17.92 10.19 0.29
N SER A 162 17.39 9.81 -0.88
CA SER A 162 18.15 9.72 -2.13
C SER A 162 18.47 11.07 -2.79
N GLY A 163 17.81 12.13 -2.34
CA GLY A 163 17.87 13.44 -3.00
C GLY A 163 16.99 13.53 -4.26
N LEU A 164 16.34 12.47 -4.69
CA LEU A 164 15.37 12.52 -5.80
C LEU A 164 14.20 13.44 -5.46
N GLY A 165 13.69 14.15 -6.46
CA GLY A 165 12.54 15.03 -6.31
C GLY A 165 11.19 14.28 -6.34
N TYR A 166 10.13 15.07 -6.21
CA TYR A 166 8.73 14.65 -6.36
C TYR A 166 7.91 15.87 -6.79
N SER A 167 7.22 15.82 -7.92
CA SER A 167 6.48 16.97 -8.45
C SER A 167 5.43 17.55 -7.49
N ILE A 168 4.95 16.73 -6.54
CA ILE A 168 4.01 17.17 -5.49
C ILE A 168 4.69 17.82 -4.27
N ILE A 169 6.00 17.82 -4.20
CA ILE A 169 6.80 18.40 -3.12
C ILE A 169 7.62 19.58 -3.62
N GLN A 170 8.38 19.38 -4.71
CA GLN A 170 9.25 20.40 -5.27
C GLN A 170 8.46 21.57 -5.86
N LYS A 171 9.15 22.70 -5.98
CA LYS A 171 8.66 23.94 -6.56
C LYS A 171 9.56 24.36 -7.73
N GLY A 172 9.13 25.34 -8.50
CA GLY A 172 9.93 25.97 -9.54
C GLY A 172 10.38 25.02 -10.65
N PRO A 173 11.56 25.27 -11.28
CA PRO A 173 11.97 24.63 -12.53
C PRO A 173 12.06 23.10 -12.48
N LEU A 174 12.40 22.53 -11.32
CA LEU A 174 12.49 21.06 -11.20
C LEU A 174 11.11 20.42 -11.24
N LYS A 175 10.12 21.01 -10.56
CA LYS A 175 8.72 20.55 -10.64
C LYS A 175 8.25 20.56 -12.09
N ASP A 176 8.46 21.69 -12.78
CA ASP A 176 8.03 21.84 -14.17
C ASP A 176 8.73 20.80 -15.08
N ALA A 177 10.02 20.53 -14.86
CA ALA A 177 10.77 19.52 -15.60
C ALA A 177 10.24 18.10 -15.34
N TYR A 178 9.88 17.74 -14.08
CA TYR A 178 9.27 16.47 -13.76
C TYR A 178 7.93 16.30 -14.51
N GLU A 179 7.06 17.30 -14.45
CA GLU A 179 5.76 17.27 -15.10
C GLU A 179 5.91 17.19 -16.64
N ALA A 180 6.75 18.03 -17.23
CA ALA A 180 7.00 18.05 -18.68
C ALA A 180 7.56 16.72 -19.21
N ASN A 181 8.28 15.97 -18.39
CA ASN A 181 8.88 14.68 -18.74
C ASN A 181 8.04 13.46 -18.30
N GLY A 182 6.81 13.64 -17.81
CA GLY A 182 5.94 12.55 -17.41
C GLY A 182 6.38 11.81 -16.15
N LEU A 183 7.22 12.43 -15.32
CA LEU A 183 7.66 11.90 -14.01
C LEU A 183 6.61 12.22 -12.95
N VAL A 184 5.42 11.64 -13.14
CA VAL A 184 4.24 11.88 -12.27
C VAL A 184 4.21 10.91 -11.09
N PRO A 185 3.62 11.30 -9.95
CA PRO A 185 3.56 10.47 -8.74
C PRO A 185 2.57 9.31 -8.83
N ALA A 186 1.54 9.46 -9.64
CA ALA A 186 0.47 8.49 -9.88
C ALA A 186 -0.45 8.97 -11.01
N GLU A 187 -1.23 8.07 -11.55
CA GLU A 187 -2.44 8.41 -12.32
C GLU A 187 -3.60 8.59 -11.33
N VAL A 188 -4.28 9.75 -11.39
CA VAL A 188 -5.31 10.10 -10.40
C VAL A 188 -6.69 10.16 -11.00
N SER A 189 -6.82 10.64 -12.27
CA SER A 189 -8.09 10.87 -12.94
C SER A 189 -7.90 10.87 -14.45
N ARG A 190 -8.96 10.52 -15.18
CA ARG A 190 -9.02 10.70 -16.65
C ARG A 190 -9.25 12.15 -17.06
N SER A 191 -9.80 12.95 -16.17
CA SER A 191 -10.12 14.35 -16.40
C SER A 191 -9.11 15.26 -15.74
N PRO A 192 -8.83 16.44 -16.35
CA PRO A 192 -8.01 17.45 -15.70
C PRO A 192 -8.60 17.85 -14.33
N ILE A 193 -7.74 17.89 -13.32
CA ILE A 193 -8.10 18.34 -11.97
C ILE A 193 -7.40 19.67 -11.75
N PRO A 194 -8.12 20.72 -11.28
CA PRO A 194 -7.48 21.98 -10.94
C PRO A 194 -6.32 21.80 -9.97
N GLY A 195 -5.15 22.31 -10.33
CA GLY A 195 -3.93 22.18 -9.53
C GLY A 195 -3.15 20.84 -9.67
N LEU A 196 -3.65 19.91 -10.49
CA LEU A 196 -2.93 18.70 -10.91
C LEU A 196 -2.73 18.76 -12.43
N THR A 197 -1.49 18.87 -12.84
CA THR A 197 -1.16 18.81 -14.29
C THR A 197 -1.36 17.38 -14.76
N VAL A 198 -2.28 17.17 -15.72
CA VAL A 198 -2.40 15.89 -16.41
C VAL A 198 -1.30 15.83 -17.45
N THR A 199 -0.22 15.17 -17.12
CA THR A 199 0.87 14.90 -18.07
C THR A 199 0.75 13.49 -18.60
N LYS A 200 1.21 13.30 -19.83
CA LYS A 200 1.29 11.95 -20.40
C LYS A 200 2.32 11.15 -19.62
N THR A 201 1.88 10.05 -19.05
CA THR A 201 2.72 9.12 -18.31
C THR A 201 3.74 8.44 -19.24
N LEU A 202 4.91 8.12 -18.72
CA LEU A 202 5.90 7.32 -19.43
C LEU A 202 5.41 5.88 -19.61
N PRO A 203 5.84 5.15 -20.66
CA PRO A 203 5.22 3.87 -21.04
C PRO A 203 5.66 2.67 -20.19
N SER A 204 6.65 2.82 -19.31
CA SER A 204 7.16 1.73 -18.47
C SER A 204 8.01 2.22 -17.30
N LEU A 205 8.21 1.38 -16.28
CA LEU A 205 9.17 1.64 -15.20
C LEU A 205 10.61 1.83 -15.72
N ALA A 206 10.99 1.13 -16.78
CA ALA A 206 12.29 1.33 -17.41
C ALA A 206 12.43 2.74 -17.99
N ALA A 207 11.43 3.18 -18.75
CA ALA A 207 11.42 4.55 -19.31
C ALA A 207 11.36 5.62 -18.20
N PHE A 208 10.59 5.36 -17.12
CA PHE A 208 10.56 6.23 -15.95
C PHE A 208 11.93 6.33 -15.27
N ALA A 209 12.58 5.22 -14.99
CA ALA A 209 13.90 5.19 -14.36
C ALA A 209 14.96 5.88 -15.24
N ASP A 210 14.92 5.64 -16.55
CA ASP A 210 15.84 6.23 -17.52
C ASP A 210 15.67 7.75 -17.61
N LYS A 211 14.44 8.24 -17.64
CA LYS A 211 14.15 9.67 -17.69
C LYS A 211 14.44 10.37 -16.37
N LEU A 212 14.18 9.70 -15.23
CA LEU A 212 14.48 10.22 -13.90
C LEU A 212 15.98 10.41 -13.69
N ALA A 213 16.82 9.56 -14.27
CA ALA A 213 18.28 9.70 -14.21
C ALA A 213 18.82 10.96 -14.92
N ASP A 214 18.04 11.56 -15.84
CA ASP A 214 18.39 12.82 -16.51
C ASP A 214 18.08 14.05 -15.62
N MET A 215 17.34 13.88 -14.51
CA MET A 215 16.97 14.97 -13.61
C MET A 215 18.01 15.17 -12.51
N PRO A 216 18.28 16.42 -12.11
CA PRO A 216 19.15 16.66 -10.97
C PRO A 216 18.49 16.23 -9.65
N LEU A 217 19.32 15.87 -8.68
CA LEU A 217 18.92 15.68 -7.30
C LEU A 217 18.66 17.02 -6.63
N VAL A 218 17.71 17.06 -5.70
CA VAL A 218 17.44 18.24 -4.86
C VAL A 218 18.47 18.36 -3.75
N TYR A 219 18.83 17.22 -3.15
CA TYR A 219 19.76 17.13 -2.01
C TYR A 219 20.85 16.10 -2.29
N GLU A 220 21.96 16.24 -1.57
CA GLU A 220 23.00 15.22 -1.54
C GLU A 220 22.44 13.92 -0.97
N PRO A 221 22.64 12.75 -1.63
CA PRO A 221 22.18 11.47 -1.10
C PRO A 221 22.65 11.20 0.33
N GLY A 222 21.72 10.77 1.18
CA GLY A 222 21.99 10.43 2.58
C GLY A 222 22.04 11.60 3.55
N THR A 223 21.73 12.84 3.13
CA THR A 223 21.87 14.03 4.00
C THR A 223 20.53 14.61 4.48
N THR A 224 19.47 14.44 3.73
CA THR A 224 18.17 15.07 4.00
C THR A 224 17.05 14.10 3.70
N TRP A 225 16.07 13.99 4.60
CA TRP A 225 14.82 13.34 4.32
C TRP A 225 13.93 14.28 3.50
N SER A 226 13.55 13.85 2.30
CA SER A 226 12.62 14.57 1.43
C SER A 226 11.76 13.56 0.68
N TYR A 227 10.46 13.64 0.86
CA TYR A 227 9.53 12.74 0.20
C TYR A 227 9.74 12.73 -1.31
N SER A 228 9.84 11.55 -1.92
CA SER A 228 10.38 11.41 -3.27
C SER A 228 9.75 10.25 -4.04
N VAL A 229 10.04 10.17 -5.35
CA VAL A 229 9.73 9.05 -6.23
C VAL A 229 10.60 7.80 -5.99
N GLY A 230 11.33 7.75 -4.88
CA GLY A 230 12.27 6.67 -4.59
C GLY A 230 11.66 5.27 -4.61
N LEU A 231 10.40 5.12 -4.16
CA LEU A 231 9.71 3.81 -4.17
C LEU A 231 9.19 3.43 -5.57
N ASP A 232 8.90 4.41 -6.44
CA ASP A 232 8.59 4.11 -7.85
C ASP A 232 9.85 3.58 -8.55
N LEU A 233 10.99 4.22 -8.32
CA LEU A 233 12.28 3.76 -8.81
C LEU A 233 12.68 2.41 -8.21
N MET A 234 12.33 2.14 -6.94
CA MET A 234 12.52 0.84 -6.30
C MET A 234 11.74 -0.26 -7.04
N GLY A 235 10.55 0.03 -7.59
CA GLY A 235 9.83 -0.89 -8.47
C GLY A 235 10.71 -1.36 -9.64
N ARG A 236 11.43 -0.43 -10.29
CA ARG A 236 12.37 -0.78 -11.37
C ARG A 236 13.57 -1.59 -10.86
N VAL A 237 14.10 -1.26 -9.69
CA VAL A 237 15.19 -2.05 -9.07
C VAL A 237 14.73 -3.48 -8.84
N ILE A 238 13.51 -3.68 -8.32
CA ILE A 238 12.91 -5.00 -8.10
C ILE A 238 12.80 -5.77 -9.43
N GLU A 239 12.35 -5.12 -10.53
CA GLU A 239 12.28 -5.76 -11.85
C GLU A 239 13.64 -6.27 -12.30
N VAL A 240 14.67 -5.42 -12.23
CA VAL A 240 16.02 -5.79 -12.71
C VAL A 240 16.63 -6.92 -11.88
N VAL A 241 16.51 -6.84 -10.56
CA VAL A 241 17.15 -7.79 -9.65
C VAL A 241 16.42 -9.13 -9.59
N SER A 242 15.09 -9.10 -9.71
CA SER A 242 14.28 -10.33 -9.70
C SER A 242 14.15 -10.99 -11.08
N GLY A 243 14.33 -10.23 -12.16
CA GLY A 243 14.04 -10.69 -13.53
C GLY A 243 12.55 -10.81 -13.84
N GLN A 244 11.66 -10.25 -13.01
CA GLN A 244 10.21 -10.31 -13.14
C GLN A 244 9.61 -8.90 -13.23
N PRO A 245 8.47 -8.69 -13.93
CA PRO A 245 7.70 -7.46 -13.82
C PRO A 245 7.36 -7.15 -12.36
N PHE A 246 7.38 -5.88 -11.98
CA PHE A 246 7.23 -5.46 -10.59
C PHE A 246 5.88 -5.87 -9.98
N ASP A 247 4.79 -5.69 -10.72
CA ASP A 247 3.46 -6.11 -10.28
C ASP A 247 3.38 -7.63 -10.08
N ARG A 248 3.98 -8.41 -10.98
CA ARG A 248 4.04 -9.88 -10.86
C ARG A 248 4.83 -10.30 -9.64
N PHE A 249 5.97 -9.67 -9.38
CA PHE A 249 6.74 -9.93 -8.17
C PHE A 249 5.91 -9.70 -6.90
N LEU A 250 5.18 -8.57 -6.82
CA LEU A 250 4.30 -8.30 -5.67
C LEU A 250 3.16 -9.32 -5.56
N ILE A 251 2.52 -9.67 -6.70
CA ILE A 251 1.42 -10.63 -6.72
C ILE A 251 1.92 -12.01 -6.25
N ASP A 252 3.02 -12.49 -6.78
CA ASP A 252 3.52 -13.83 -6.51
C ASP A 252 4.14 -13.98 -5.10
N ARG A 253 4.74 -12.89 -4.58
CA ARG A 253 5.53 -12.96 -3.35
C ARG A 253 4.84 -12.40 -2.09
N ILE A 254 3.90 -11.46 -2.24
CA ILE A 254 3.23 -10.82 -1.11
C ILE A 254 1.71 -10.94 -1.22
N ILE A 255 1.13 -10.44 -2.31
CA ILE A 255 -0.33 -10.31 -2.46
C ILE A 255 -0.99 -11.69 -2.45
N GLY A 256 -0.53 -12.63 -3.28
CA GLY A 256 -1.04 -13.99 -3.36
C GLY A 256 -0.85 -14.76 -2.05
N PRO A 257 0.38 -14.89 -1.51
CA PRO A 257 0.60 -15.58 -0.24
C PRO A 257 -0.12 -14.98 0.96
N CYS A 258 -0.38 -13.66 0.98
CA CYS A 258 -1.25 -13.02 1.96
C CYS A 258 -2.75 -13.27 1.69
N GLY A 259 -3.13 -13.81 0.52
CA GLY A 259 -4.53 -13.97 0.13
C GLY A 259 -5.26 -12.65 -0.06
N MET A 260 -4.59 -11.63 -0.59
CA MET A 260 -5.13 -10.30 -0.90
C MET A 260 -5.79 -10.32 -2.29
N THR A 261 -6.88 -11.05 -2.40
CA THR A 261 -7.52 -11.44 -3.69
C THR A 261 -8.14 -10.30 -4.49
N SER A 262 -8.28 -9.12 -3.87
CA SER A 262 -8.87 -7.93 -4.50
C SER A 262 -7.84 -6.81 -4.70
N SER A 263 -6.56 -7.11 -4.48
CA SER A 263 -5.47 -6.12 -4.54
C SER A 263 -4.65 -6.26 -5.82
N GLY A 264 -4.27 -5.12 -6.40
CA GLY A 264 -3.47 -5.07 -7.61
C GLY A 264 -3.32 -3.63 -8.12
N PHE A 265 -2.78 -3.48 -9.32
CA PHE A 265 -2.57 -2.17 -9.97
C PHE A 265 -3.69 -1.79 -10.95
N GLN A 266 -4.70 -2.64 -11.08
CA GLN A 266 -5.92 -2.44 -11.86
C GLN A 266 -7.09 -3.09 -11.12
N VAL A 267 -8.25 -2.50 -11.21
CA VAL A 267 -9.50 -3.10 -10.71
C VAL A 267 -9.98 -4.13 -11.71
N ALA A 268 -10.02 -5.39 -11.31
CA ALA A 268 -10.55 -6.45 -12.15
C ALA A 268 -12.05 -6.20 -12.46
N PRO A 269 -12.54 -6.51 -13.68
CA PRO A 269 -13.91 -6.19 -14.11
C PRO A 269 -15.00 -6.68 -13.14
N GLN A 270 -14.85 -7.88 -12.59
CA GLN A 270 -15.78 -8.45 -11.61
C GLN A 270 -15.82 -7.69 -10.27
N ASN A 271 -14.82 -6.86 -9.99
CA ASN A 271 -14.69 -6.07 -8.77
C ASN A 271 -15.11 -4.60 -8.95
N ALA A 272 -15.38 -4.16 -10.18
CA ALA A 272 -15.66 -2.74 -10.48
C ALA A 272 -16.82 -2.16 -9.64
N ALA A 273 -17.85 -2.96 -9.37
CA ALA A 273 -19.00 -2.56 -8.56
C ALA A 273 -18.66 -2.27 -7.08
N ARG A 274 -17.47 -2.65 -6.62
CA ARG A 274 -17.00 -2.44 -5.24
C ARG A 274 -16.09 -1.21 -5.11
N LEU A 275 -15.73 -0.57 -6.23
CA LEU A 275 -14.84 0.59 -6.22
C LEU A 275 -15.56 1.81 -5.65
N THR A 276 -14.88 2.55 -4.79
CA THR A 276 -15.34 3.83 -4.25
C THR A 276 -15.05 4.97 -5.23
N THR A 277 -15.84 6.04 -5.21
CA THR A 277 -15.49 7.29 -5.90
C THR A 277 -14.45 8.05 -5.10
N ASN A 278 -13.42 8.58 -5.78
CA ASN A 278 -12.46 9.50 -5.18
C ASN A 278 -12.94 10.96 -5.37
N TYR A 279 -12.89 11.74 -4.30
CA TYR A 279 -13.40 13.11 -4.27
C TYR A 279 -12.27 14.13 -4.04
N GLY A 280 -12.35 15.26 -4.73
CA GLY A 280 -11.65 16.47 -4.37
C GLY A 280 -12.44 17.29 -3.33
N VAL A 281 -11.76 17.89 -2.37
CA VAL A 281 -12.37 18.84 -1.44
C VAL A 281 -12.16 20.26 -1.97
N LEU A 282 -13.23 20.84 -2.52
CA LEU A 282 -13.22 22.19 -3.10
C LEU A 282 -14.18 23.08 -2.29
N ASN A 283 -13.67 24.12 -1.67
CA ASN A 283 -14.45 25.03 -0.83
C ASN A 283 -15.34 24.29 0.19
N GLY A 284 -14.78 23.24 0.82
CA GLY A 284 -15.46 22.40 1.81
C GLY A 284 -16.49 21.42 1.23
N LYS A 285 -16.61 21.32 -0.09
CA LYS A 285 -17.54 20.41 -0.76
C LYS A 285 -16.78 19.26 -1.44
N LEU A 286 -17.39 18.08 -1.45
CA LEU A 286 -16.89 16.91 -2.17
C LEU A 286 -17.27 17.00 -3.65
N VAL A 287 -16.26 17.02 -4.53
CA VAL A 287 -16.41 17.00 -5.99
C VAL A 287 -15.77 15.70 -6.52
N PRO A 288 -16.48 14.86 -7.27
CA PRO A 288 -15.89 13.66 -7.83
C PRO A 288 -14.71 13.99 -8.76
N ILE A 289 -13.51 13.48 -8.45
CA ILE A 289 -12.32 13.65 -9.28
C ILE A 289 -11.94 12.37 -10.03
N ASP A 290 -12.31 11.20 -9.50
CA ASP A 290 -12.22 9.92 -10.19
C ASP A 290 -13.45 9.07 -9.82
N PRO A 291 -14.58 9.23 -10.55
CA PRO A 291 -15.80 8.50 -10.29
C PRO A 291 -15.62 7.00 -10.46
N ALA A 292 -16.17 6.20 -9.55
CA ALA A 292 -16.03 4.73 -9.56
C ALA A 292 -16.37 4.08 -10.92
N ALA A 293 -17.47 4.53 -11.56
CA ALA A 293 -17.97 3.95 -12.81
C ALA A 293 -17.04 4.21 -14.01
N THR A 294 -16.24 5.26 -13.97
CA THR A 294 -15.34 5.68 -15.07
C THR A 294 -13.91 5.86 -14.59
N SER A 295 -13.55 5.22 -13.50
CA SER A 295 -12.24 5.37 -12.89
C SER A 295 -11.10 4.99 -13.84
N ILE A 296 -9.99 5.73 -13.73
CA ILE A 296 -8.75 5.41 -14.45
C ILE A 296 -8.21 4.04 -14.02
N TYR A 297 -8.50 3.58 -12.81
CA TYR A 297 -8.08 2.27 -12.29
C TYR A 297 -8.84 1.07 -12.88
N LEU A 298 -9.84 1.31 -13.73
CA LEU A 298 -10.48 0.24 -14.52
C LEU A 298 -9.64 -0.15 -15.74
N ASP A 299 -8.70 0.70 -16.16
CA ASP A 299 -7.75 0.41 -17.23
C ASP A 299 -6.42 -0.10 -16.67
N PRO A 300 -5.63 -0.83 -17.47
CA PRO A 300 -4.24 -1.11 -17.13
C PRO A 300 -3.46 0.20 -16.98
N PRO A 301 -2.69 0.38 -15.89
CA PRO A 301 -1.82 1.55 -15.78
C PRO A 301 -0.70 1.50 -16.82
N ALA A 302 -0.13 2.66 -17.17
CA ALA A 302 1.02 2.71 -18.06
C ALA A 302 2.20 1.88 -17.51
N TYR A 303 2.36 1.86 -16.22
CA TYR A 303 3.23 0.95 -15.46
C TYR A 303 2.76 0.87 -14.01
N PRO A 304 3.12 -0.19 -13.26
CA PRO A 304 2.77 -0.31 -11.84
C PRO A 304 3.59 0.68 -11.00
N PHE A 305 2.94 1.74 -10.48
CA PHE A 305 3.59 2.75 -9.64
C PHE A 305 3.92 2.16 -8.26
N GLY A 306 5.19 1.96 -7.99
CA GLY A 306 5.66 1.40 -6.70
C GLY A 306 5.42 2.33 -5.51
N GLY A 307 5.26 3.62 -5.77
CA GLY A 307 4.96 4.63 -4.76
C GLY A 307 3.46 4.87 -4.52
N ALA A 308 2.54 4.46 -5.44
CA ALA A 308 1.15 4.91 -5.32
C ALA A 308 0.09 4.11 -6.11
N GLY A 309 0.44 3.04 -6.81
CA GLY A 309 -0.45 2.42 -7.80
C GLY A 309 -1.44 1.38 -7.27
N LEU A 310 -1.32 0.96 -6.01
CA LEU A 310 -2.13 -0.14 -5.47
C LEU A 310 -3.61 0.25 -5.29
N VAL A 311 -4.51 -0.59 -5.80
CA VAL A 311 -5.91 -0.68 -5.37
C VAL A 311 -6.04 -1.87 -4.44
N THR A 312 -6.79 -1.72 -3.35
CA THR A 312 -6.95 -2.78 -2.34
C THR A 312 -8.26 -2.61 -1.58
N SER A 313 -8.61 -3.60 -0.76
CA SER A 313 -9.72 -3.52 0.19
C SER A 313 -9.21 -3.42 1.63
N PRO A 314 -10.05 -2.95 2.58
CA PRO A 314 -9.74 -3.01 4.01
C PRO A 314 -9.30 -4.40 4.47
N ARG A 315 -10.03 -5.46 4.05
CA ARG A 315 -9.71 -6.86 4.32
C ARG A 315 -8.31 -7.24 3.87
N ASP A 316 -8.00 -6.93 2.61
CA ASP A 316 -6.74 -7.35 1.99
C ASP A 316 -5.53 -6.66 2.63
N TYR A 317 -5.64 -5.35 2.82
CA TYR A 317 -4.52 -4.60 3.42
C TYR A 317 -4.30 -4.97 4.90
N ASP A 318 -5.36 -5.28 5.66
CA ASP A 318 -5.22 -5.80 7.03
C ASP A 318 -4.47 -7.15 7.05
N ARG A 319 -4.67 -8.00 6.06
CA ARG A 319 -3.90 -9.25 5.91
C ARG A 319 -2.40 -8.97 5.75
N PHE A 320 -2.03 -7.94 4.98
CA PHE A 320 -0.64 -7.49 4.89
C PHE A 320 -0.13 -6.94 6.25
N LEU A 321 -0.90 -6.09 6.91
CA LEU A 321 -0.54 -5.56 8.23
C LEU A 321 -0.37 -6.69 9.27
N ARG A 322 -1.27 -7.65 9.27
CA ARG A 322 -1.19 -8.82 10.17
C ARG A 322 -0.05 -9.76 9.82
N MET A 323 0.32 -9.88 8.57
CA MET A 323 1.53 -10.59 8.15
C MET A 323 2.78 -9.93 8.74
N LEU A 324 2.84 -8.59 8.74
CA LEU A 324 3.94 -7.85 9.39
C LEU A 324 3.93 -8.08 10.91
N LEU A 325 2.77 -7.97 11.60
CA LEU A 325 2.62 -8.28 13.02
C LEU A 325 3.08 -9.70 13.37
N GLY A 326 2.76 -10.66 12.50
CA GLY A 326 3.19 -12.05 12.63
C GLY A 326 4.64 -12.31 12.23
N MET A 327 5.46 -11.25 12.10
CA MET A 327 6.87 -11.38 11.69
C MET A 327 7.03 -12.22 10.41
N GLY A 328 6.25 -11.86 9.40
CA GLY A 328 6.25 -12.53 8.08
C GLY A 328 5.36 -13.77 7.99
N LYS A 329 4.58 -14.09 9.02
CA LYS A 329 3.56 -15.14 9.02
C LYS A 329 2.16 -14.56 9.01
N LEU A 330 1.27 -15.21 8.24
CA LEU A 330 -0.17 -14.99 8.31
C LEU A 330 -0.86 -16.34 8.47
N GLY A 331 -1.37 -16.63 9.67
CA GLY A 331 -1.82 -17.96 10.02
C GLY A 331 -0.67 -18.98 9.89
N ASN A 332 -0.89 -20.04 9.11
CA ASN A 332 0.13 -21.06 8.84
C ASN A 332 1.06 -20.72 7.65
N THR A 333 0.80 -19.66 6.91
CA THR A 333 1.58 -19.28 5.72
C THR A 333 2.75 -18.38 6.11
N ARG A 334 3.98 -18.80 5.75
CA ARG A 334 5.18 -17.96 5.80
C ARG A 334 5.28 -17.18 4.49
N VAL A 335 5.11 -15.87 4.53
CA VAL A 335 5.19 -14.97 3.37
C VAL A 335 6.63 -14.45 3.19
N MET A 336 7.27 -14.07 4.29
CA MET A 336 8.66 -13.61 4.30
C MET A 336 9.35 -13.95 5.63
N ASN A 337 10.67 -13.87 5.68
CA ASN A 337 11.42 -14.17 6.89
C ASN A 337 11.23 -13.09 7.96
N ALA A 338 11.29 -13.50 9.23
CA ALA A 338 11.13 -12.58 10.36
C ALA A 338 12.20 -11.49 10.38
N ALA A 339 13.45 -11.84 10.04
CA ALA A 339 14.55 -10.89 9.98
C ALA A 339 14.31 -9.78 8.95
N ALA A 340 13.76 -10.12 7.78
CA ALA A 340 13.41 -9.14 6.75
C ALA A 340 12.29 -8.18 7.21
N VAL A 341 11.26 -8.70 7.90
CA VAL A 341 10.21 -7.85 8.49
C VAL A 341 10.78 -6.95 9.58
N GLN A 342 11.55 -7.52 10.50
CA GLN A 342 12.17 -6.76 11.59
C GLN A 342 13.06 -5.64 11.07
N LEU A 343 13.90 -5.93 10.08
CA LEU A 343 14.75 -4.93 9.43
C LEU A 343 13.90 -3.85 8.73
N GLY A 344 12.94 -4.25 7.90
CA GLY A 344 12.11 -3.34 7.11
C GLY A 344 11.20 -2.44 7.95
N THR A 345 10.79 -2.89 9.15
CA THR A 345 9.98 -2.11 10.10
C THR A 345 10.83 -1.40 11.17
N SER A 346 12.16 -1.43 11.06
CA SER A 346 13.10 -0.67 11.90
C SER A 346 13.45 0.68 11.28
N ASN A 347 14.07 1.56 12.07
CA ASN A 347 14.56 2.82 11.55
C ASN A 347 15.81 2.59 10.67
N LEU A 348 15.70 2.89 9.38
CA LEU A 348 16.75 2.72 8.36
C LEU A 348 17.35 4.04 7.91
N LEU A 349 16.97 5.17 8.51
CA LEU A 349 17.53 6.48 8.16
C LEU A 349 19.05 6.46 8.25
N PRO A 350 19.76 7.11 7.32
CA PRO A 350 21.19 7.34 7.44
C PRO A 350 21.54 8.08 8.75
N ALA A 351 22.73 7.86 9.26
CA ALA A 351 23.20 8.54 10.47
C ALA A 351 23.14 10.07 10.31
N GLY A 352 22.57 10.75 11.30
CA GLY A 352 22.40 12.20 11.31
C GLY A 352 21.20 12.73 10.53
N VAL A 353 20.47 11.87 9.78
CA VAL A 353 19.22 12.26 9.14
C VAL A 353 18.05 12.04 10.08
N THR A 354 17.17 13.02 10.18
CA THR A 354 15.96 12.97 10.99
C THR A 354 14.71 13.09 10.13
N TYR A 355 13.62 12.49 10.61
CA TYR A 355 12.27 12.67 10.11
C TYR A 355 11.42 13.16 11.30
N GLU A 356 10.69 14.28 11.13
CA GLU A 356 10.04 14.98 12.25
C GLU A 356 9.05 14.13 13.05
N GLU A 357 8.37 13.20 12.39
CA GLU A 357 7.36 12.34 13.03
C GLU A 357 7.94 11.03 13.62
N GLY A 358 9.25 10.79 13.51
CA GLY A 358 9.88 9.58 14.04
C GLY A 358 11.08 9.09 13.25
N GLY A 359 11.16 7.79 13.00
CA GLY A 359 12.08 7.12 12.09
C GLY A 359 11.42 6.76 10.77
N PHE A 360 12.20 6.25 9.83
CA PHE A 360 11.70 5.77 8.55
C PHE A 360 12.32 4.40 8.23
N GLY A 361 11.46 3.45 7.89
CA GLY A 361 11.85 2.10 7.51
C GLY A 361 11.72 1.87 6.01
N ALA A 362 11.45 0.65 5.60
CA ALA A 362 11.28 0.28 4.21
C ALA A 362 9.93 0.80 3.66
N GLY A 363 9.91 2.05 3.19
CA GLY A 363 8.74 2.68 2.58
C GLY A 363 7.63 3.10 3.55
N GLY A 364 7.90 3.16 4.86
CA GLY A 364 6.94 3.57 5.88
C GLY A 364 7.59 4.21 7.10
N MET A 365 6.80 5.00 7.82
CA MET A 365 7.19 5.62 9.09
C MET A 365 7.37 4.55 10.18
N VAL A 366 8.37 4.74 11.01
CA VAL A 366 8.66 3.94 12.20
C VAL A 366 8.53 4.82 13.44
N GLY A 367 7.74 4.38 14.40
CA GLY A 367 7.63 5.09 15.68
C GLY A 367 8.91 4.98 16.50
N LEU A 368 9.31 6.09 17.11
CA LEU A 368 10.43 6.18 18.05
C LEU A 368 9.92 6.56 19.45
N GLY A 369 10.76 6.39 20.45
CA GLY A 369 10.43 6.75 21.84
C GLY A 369 9.17 6.05 22.34
N GLU A 370 8.15 6.80 22.73
CA GLU A 370 6.86 6.25 23.19
C GLU A 370 6.11 5.47 22.12
N GLN A 371 6.28 5.82 20.85
CA GLN A 371 5.67 5.14 19.71
C GLN A 371 6.50 3.98 19.16
N ALA A 372 7.62 3.63 19.80
CA ALA A 372 8.49 2.54 19.35
C ALA A 372 7.71 1.24 19.19
N GLY A 373 7.99 0.52 18.09
CA GLY A 373 7.26 -0.69 17.70
C GLY A 373 6.05 -0.43 16.81
N THR A 374 5.81 0.82 16.36
CA THR A 374 4.82 1.11 15.31
C THR A 374 5.49 1.22 13.95
N TYR A 375 4.77 0.79 12.91
CA TYR A 375 5.17 0.93 11.50
C TYR A 375 3.93 1.09 10.64
N GLY A 376 3.99 1.95 9.64
CA GLY A 376 2.91 2.12 8.68
C GLY A 376 3.04 3.40 7.85
N TRP A 377 2.05 3.67 7.01
CA TRP A 377 2.00 4.86 6.16
C TRP A 377 0.58 5.32 5.91
N SER A 378 0.42 6.41 5.15
CA SER A 378 -0.87 6.97 4.74
C SER A 378 -0.90 7.23 3.25
N GLY A 379 -2.09 7.31 2.66
CA GLY A 379 -2.34 7.59 1.26
C GLY A 379 -2.85 9.00 1.00
N ALA A 380 -2.60 9.50 -0.21
CA ALA A 380 -2.98 10.85 -0.63
C ALA A 380 -4.50 11.11 -0.60
N ALA A 381 -5.32 10.04 -0.62
CA ALA A 381 -6.78 10.12 -0.50
C ALA A 381 -7.30 9.89 0.94
N GLY A 382 -6.48 10.14 1.96
CA GLY A 382 -6.86 10.07 3.38
C GLY A 382 -6.82 8.68 3.98
N THR A 383 -6.41 7.64 3.24
CA THR A 383 -6.24 6.29 3.78
C THR A 383 -5.06 6.22 4.76
N VAL A 384 -5.16 5.37 5.78
CA VAL A 384 -4.11 5.14 6.77
C VAL A 384 -4.01 3.65 7.07
N GLY A 385 -2.79 3.11 7.18
CA GLY A 385 -2.54 1.74 7.62
C GLY A 385 -1.31 1.67 8.50
N PHE A 386 -1.43 1.07 9.70
CA PHE A 386 -0.28 0.90 10.60
C PHE A 386 -0.45 -0.31 11.51
N ILE A 387 0.67 -0.74 12.07
CA ILE A 387 0.74 -1.76 13.11
C ILE A 387 1.41 -1.21 14.37
N SER A 388 1.18 -1.87 15.49
CA SER A 388 1.94 -1.71 16.73
C SER A 388 2.27 -3.08 17.32
N TYR A 389 3.55 -3.42 17.36
CA TYR A 389 4.01 -4.67 17.97
C TYR A 389 3.73 -4.72 19.48
N ARG A 390 3.84 -3.56 20.16
CA ARG A 390 3.62 -3.48 21.62
C ARG A 390 2.21 -3.87 22.05
N SER A 391 1.22 -3.55 21.23
CA SER A 391 -0.19 -3.81 21.53
C SER A 391 -0.80 -4.91 20.66
N SER A 392 -0.01 -5.58 19.81
CA SER A 392 -0.48 -6.53 18.80
C SER A 392 -1.64 -5.94 17.97
N LEU A 393 -1.47 -4.68 17.52
CA LEU A 393 -2.50 -3.88 16.86
C LEU A 393 -2.22 -3.77 15.36
N SER A 394 -3.23 -4.07 14.54
CA SER A 394 -3.34 -3.56 13.17
C SER A 394 -4.48 -2.55 13.09
N ALA A 395 -4.30 -1.46 12.37
CA ALA A 395 -5.34 -0.45 12.19
C ALA A 395 -5.34 0.10 10.77
N GLY A 396 -6.51 0.13 10.14
CA GLY A 396 -6.74 0.67 8.82
C GLY A 396 -7.91 1.64 8.79
N LEU A 397 -7.68 2.82 8.19
CA LEU A 397 -8.69 3.81 7.83
C LEU A 397 -8.83 3.87 6.32
N TRP A 398 -10.06 3.79 5.84
CA TRP A 398 -10.38 3.72 4.42
C TRP A 398 -11.42 4.78 4.07
N VAL A 399 -10.98 5.78 3.35
CA VAL A 399 -11.73 6.93 2.85
C VAL A 399 -11.18 7.33 1.49
N GLN A 400 -11.87 8.18 0.74
CA GLN A 400 -11.40 8.67 -0.57
C GLN A 400 -11.70 10.16 -0.72
N TYR A 401 -10.78 11.00 -0.24
CA TYR A 401 -10.81 12.45 -0.44
C TYR A 401 -9.39 13.01 -0.64
N MET A 402 -9.25 14.02 -1.46
CA MET A 402 -7.99 14.69 -1.77
C MET A 402 -8.15 16.21 -1.71
N PRO A 403 -7.10 16.93 -1.27
CA PRO A 403 -5.88 16.40 -0.68
C PRO A 403 -6.12 15.89 0.75
N ASN A 404 -5.31 14.92 1.21
CA ASN A 404 -5.47 14.32 2.53
C ASN A 404 -5.32 15.31 3.71
N PHE A 405 -4.64 16.43 3.48
CA PHE A 405 -4.52 17.52 4.47
C PHE A 405 -5.71 18.48 4.51
N ALA A 406 -6.74 18.28 3.65
CA ALA A 406 -7.98 19.07 3.74
C ALA A 406 -8.67 18.90 5.10
N TYR A 407 -8.46 17.76 5.75
CA TYR A 407 -8.93 17.45 7.10
C TYR A 407 -7.82 16.79 7.93
N PRO A 408 -7.79 17.00 9.27
CA PRO A 408 -6.83 16.36 10.17
C PRO A 408 -7.15 14.89 10.46
N LEU A 409 -8.02 14.26 9.68
CA LEU A 409 -8.62 12.95 9.92
C LEU A 409 -7.60 11.84 10.21
N GLY A 410 -6.48 11.80 9.48
CA GLY A 410 -5.46 10.77 9.70
C GLY A 410 -4.82 10.84 11.09
N LYS A 411 -4.62 12.06 11.63
CA LYS A 411 -4.12 12.30 12.99
C LYS A 411 -5.18 11.97 14.03
N GLU A 412 -6.41 12.40 13.80
CA GLU A 412 -7.55 12.14 14.69
C GLU A 412 -7.86 10.64 14.77
N PHE A 413 -7.79 9.93 13.65
CA PHE A 413 -7.93 8.46 13.61
C PHE A 413 -6.89 7.76 14.50
N ARG A 414 -5.61 8.10 14.37
CA ARG A 414 -4.54 7.52 15.20
C ARG A 414 -4.77 7.81 16.68
N SER A 415 -5.23 9.02 17.02
CA SER A 415 -5.55 9.43 18.39
C SER A 415 -6.74 8.66 18.94
N ALA A 416 -7.83 8.53 18.17
CA ALA A 416 -9.02 7.78 18.56
C ALA A 416 -8.70 6.29 18.80
N VAL A 417 -7.96 5.64 17.87
CA VAL A 417 -7.49 4.26 18.03
C VAL A 417 -6.68 4.11 19.31
N ARG A 418 -5.71 5.00 19.56
CA ARG A 418 -4.88 4.96 20.77
C ARG A 418 -5.73 5.05 22.03
N THR A 419 -6.67 6.00 22.07
CA THR A 419 -7.54 6.22 23.24
C THR A 419 -8.42 5.01 23.52
N ASP A 420 -9.08 4.48 22.49
CA ASP A 420 -9.99 3.34 22.62
C ASP A 420 -9.23 2.05 23.01
N VAL A 421 -8.04 1.83 22.43
CA VAL A 421 -7.20 0.67 22.78
C VAL A 421 -6.68 0.75 24.21
N ILE A 422 -6.21 1.92 24.67
CA ILE A 422 -5.77 2.10 26.06
C ILE A 422 -6.93 1.83 27.03
N ALA A 423 -8.14 2.36 26.74
CA ALA A 423 -9.32 2.11 27.58
C ALA A 423 -9.66 0.62 27.70
N GLN A 424 -9.50 -0.17 26.64
CA GLN A 424 -9.72 -1.62 26.67
C GLN A 424 -8.69 -2.34 27.56
N PHE A 425 -7.40 -1.96 27.48
CA PHE A 425 -6.37 -2.54 28.35
C PHE A 425 -6.58 -2.19 29.82
N THR A 426 -7.00 -0.94 30.12
CA THR A 426 -7.29 -0.51 31.49
C THR A 426 -8.46 -1.29 32.09
N LYS A 427 -9.55 -1.48 31.32
CA LYS A 427 -10.71 -2.28 31.77
C LYS A 427 -10.32 -3.74 32.02
N LYS A 428 -9.48 -4.33 31.14
CA LYS A 428 -9.02 -5.72 31.28
C LYS A 428 -8.08 -5.91 32.47
N ALA A 429 -7.32 -4.90 32.86
CA ALA A 429 -6.44 -4.94 34.02
C ALA A 429 -7.20 -4.75 35.37
N ALA A 430 -8.41 -4.15 35.30
CA ALA A 430 -9.28 -3.91 36.46
C ALA A 430 -10.30 -5.05 36.73
N ALA A 431 -10.47 -5.98 35.79
CA ALA A 431 -11.33 -7.16 35.87
C ALA A 431 -10.55 -8.41 36.29
#